data_f7c684fee7bc5571c8bd26030949d87a
#
_entry.id   f7c684fee7bc5571c8bd26030949d87a
#
_cell.length_a   1.000
_cell.length_b   1.000
_cell.length_c   1.000
_cell.angle_alpha   90.00
_cell.angle_beta   90.00
_cell.angle_gamma   90.00
#
_symmetry.space_group_name_H-M   'P 1'
#
loop_
_entity.id
_entity.type
_entity.pdbx_description
1 polymer ?
#
loop_
_entity_poly.entity_id
_entity_poly.type
_entity_poly.pdbx_seq_one_letter_code
_entity_poly.pdbx_strand_id
1 'polypeptide(L)'
;PHVNPNEVNIIITGGEPLMRDDLEEVGMALYRKGYPWGIVSNGLYLTRERLDSLMAAGLHAVTISLDGFAEEHNWLRGNPDSYEKALEAIKMLVHEPELTWDVVTCVNRKNYSYLEELKAYLYTIGVRNWRIFTIFPVGRAANHPEFQLTDEEFTGVLEFIKKVRKEGRVHLSYGCEGFLGKYESEVRDHFYS
;
A
#
# COMPACT_ATOMS: atom_id res chain seq x y z
N PRO A 1 13.90 -0.91 27.63
CA PRO A 1 14.72 -1.01 26.42
C PRO A 1 14.62 0.31 25.68
N HIS A 2 15.77 0.93 25.36
CA HIS A 2 15.79 2.11 24.53
C HIS A 2 15.86 1.64 23.07
N VAL A 3 14.83 1.96 22.29
CA VAL A 3 14.83 1.71 20.85
C VAL A 3 15.57 2.88 20.18
N ASN A 4 16.54 2.58 19.33
CA ASN A 4 17.24 3.60 18.55
C ASN A 4 16.29 4.13 17.46
N PRO A 5 15.95 5.44 17.46
CA PRO A 5 15.04 6.01 16.46
C PRO A 5 15.48 5.79 15.01
N ASN A 6 16.80 5.70 14.76
CA ASN A 6 17.34 5.50 13.41
C ASN A 6 17.15 4.07 12.88
N GLU A 7 16.69 3.14 13.70
CA GLU A 7 16.48 1.73 13.34
C GLU A 7 14.99 1.37 13.27
N VAL A 8 14.10 2.34 13.47
CA VAL A 8 12.65 2.11 13.54
C VAL A 8 11.90 3.14 12.73
N ASN A 9 11.04 2.67 11.85
CA ASN A 9 10.05 3.49 11.17
C ASN A 9 8.67 3.26 11.80
N ILE A 10 7.97 4.32 12.19
CA ILE A 10 6.64 4.24 12.79
C ILE A 10 5.58 4.39 11.70
N ILE A 11 4.85 3.32 11.41
CA ILE A 11 3.75 3.37 10.44
C ILE A 11 2.41 3.45 11.15
N ILE A 12 1.71 4.56 10.96
CA ILE A 12 0.37 4.77 11.50
C ILE A 12 -0.63 4.17 10.52
N THR A 13 -1.34 3.18 10.99
CA THR A 13 -2.38 2.47 10.24
C THR A 13 -3.59 2.24 11.15
N GLY A 14 -4.54 1.41 10.74
CA GLY A 14 -5.71 1.10 11.56
C GLY A 14 -6.96 1.19 10.70
N GLY A 15 -7.99 1.95 11.10
CA GLY A 15 -9.12 2.28 10.22
C GLY A 15 -8.63 3.14 9.07
N GLU A 16 -8.77 4.45 9.21
CA GLU A 16 -8.17 5.42 8.27
C GLU A 16 -7.47 6.51 9.08
N PRO A 17 -6.12 6.63 9.02
CA PRO A 17 -5.40 7.60 9.84
C PRO A 17 -5.76 9.04 9.51
N LEU A 18 -6.12 9.36 8.26
CA LEU A 18 -6.50 10.72 7.85
C LEU A 18 -7.83 11.21 8.44
N MET A 19 -8.60 10.31 9.08
CA MET A 19 -9.79 10.71 9.86
C MET A 19 -9.48 11.25 11.26
N ARG A 20 -8.21 11.16 11.70
CA ARG A 20 -7.79 11.71 13.00
C ARG A 20 -7.56 13.21 12.89
N ASP A 21 -8.11 13.94 13.83
CA ASP A 21 -7.93 15.39 13.93
C ASP A 21 -6.57 15.77 14.54
N ASP A 22 -5.92 14.84 15.28
CA ASP A 22 -4.66 15.03 15.99
C ASP A 22 -3.45 14.38 15.28
N LEU A 23 -3.59 13.96 14.01
CA LEU A 23 -2.55 13.19 13.32
C LEU A 23 -1.24 13.98 13.18
N GLU A 24 -1.32 15.28 12.87
CA GLU A 24 -0.15 16.15 12.78
C GLU A 24 0.53 16.34 14.13
N GLU A 25 -0.23 16.43 15.23
CA GLU A 25 0.33 16.53 16.59
C GLU A 25 1.10 15.26 16.95
N VAL A 26 0.52 14.10 16.67
CA VAL A 26 1.17 12.79 16.85
C VAL A 26 2.42 12.68 15.98
N GLY A 27 2.33 13.03 14.71
CA GLY A 27 3.46 13.02 13.77
C GLY A 27 4.59 13.93 14.23
N MET A 28 4.29 15.16 14.62
CA MET A 28 5.27 16.11 15.14
C MET A 28 5.93 15.59 16.43
N ALA A 29 5.18 14.92 17.31
CA ALA A 29 5.73 14.35 18.54
C ALA A 29 6.72 13.20 18.24
N LEU A 30 6.45 12.38 17.21
CA LEU A 30 7.36 11.34 16.73
C LEU A 30 8.61 11.97 16.12
N TYR A 31 8.44 12.92 15.21
CA TYR A 31 9.52 13.62 14.52
C TYR A 31 10.50 14.29 15.51
N ARG A 32 9.98 15.00 16.52
CA ARG A 32 10.80 15.65 17.57
C ARG A 32 11.61 14.67 18.41
N LYS A 33 11.17 13.41 18.48
CA LYS A 33 11.90 12.32 19.15
C LYS A 33 12.85 11.58 18.21
N GLY A 34 12.97 12.03 16.96
CA GLY A 34 13.84 11.45 15.94
C GLY A 34 13.30 10.21 15.24
N TYR A 35 12.03 9.86 15.44
CA TYR A 35 11.42 8.72 14.74
C TYR A 35 10.88 9.16 13.38
N PRO A 36 11.36 8.58 12.27
CA PRO A 36 10.67 8.69 10.99
C PRO A 36 9.30 8.03 11.10
N TRP A 37 8.29 8.66 10.50
CA TRP A 37 6.94 8.13 10.54
C TRP A 37 6.24 8.20 9.19
N GLY A 38 5.25 7.34 9.01
CA GLY A 38 4.46 7.24 7.79
C GLY A 38 3.04 6.80 8.06
N ILE A 39 2.25 6.77 6.99
CA ILE A 39 0.85 6.34 7.03
C ILE A 39 0.55 5.29 5.96
N VAL A 40 -0.45 4.44 6.24
CA VAL A 40 -1.15 3.64 5.24
C VAL A 40 -2.58 4.15 5.16
N SER A 41 -2.98 4.64 4.00
CA SER A 41 -4.26 5.33 3.79
C SER A 41 -5.01 4.79 2.58
N ASN A 42 -6.34 4.92 2.62
CA ASN A 42 -7.19 4.70 1.45
C ASN A 42 -7.22 5.90 0.48
N GLY A 43 -6.56 7.01 0.83
CA GLY A 43 -6.46 8.21 0.02
C GLY A 43 -7.70 9.13 0.02
N LEU A 44 -8.83 8.69 0.60
CA LEU A 44 -10.12 9.40 0.51
C LEU A 44 -10.06 10.84 1.06
N TYR A 45 -9.26 11.06 2.09
CA TYR A 45 -9.13 12.35 2.78
C TYR A 45 -7.79 13.03 2.56
N LEU A 46 -6.95 12.55 1.63
CA LEU A 46 -5.67 13.18 1.30
C LEU A 46 -5.88 14.31 0.30
N THR A 47 -5.97 15.53 0.79
CA THR A 47 -5.92 16.75 -0.04
C THR A 47 -4.51 17.31 -0.11
N ARG A 48 -4.25 18.27 -1.00
CA ARG A 48 -2.96 18.95 -1.08
C ARG A 48 -2.61 19.63 0.25
N GLU A 49 -3.55 20.37 0.81
CA GLU A 49 -3.37 21.07 2.09
C GLU A 49 -3.07 20.09 3.22
N ARG A 50 -3.75 18.94 3.24
CA ARG A 50 -3.51 17.91 4.26
C ARG A 50 -2.12 17.28 4.10
N LEU A 51 -1.70 16.99 2.88
CA LEU A 51 -0.37 16.46 2.61
C LEU A 51 0.72 17.44 3.05
N ASP A 52 0.58 18.73 2.70
CA ASP A 52 1.53 19.78 3.11
C ASP A 52 1.64 19.90 4.62
N SER A 53 0.51 19.85 5.32
CA SER A 53 0.45 19.87 6.80
C SER A 53 1.15 18.68 7.43
N LEU A 54 0.92 17.47 6.89
CA LEU A 54 1.57 16.24 7.37
C LEU A 54 3.07 16.25 7.10
N MET A 55 3.51 16.73 5.94
CA MET A 55 4.93 16.90 5.62
C MET A 55 5.60 17.90 6.57
N ALA A 56 4.94 19.02 6.87
CA ALA A 56 5.42 19.97 7.88
C ALA A 56 5.50 19.36 9.28
N ALA A 57 4.71 18.33 9.58
CA ALA A 57 4.77 17.55 10.81
C ALA A 57 5.81 16.41 10.77
N GLY A 58 6.60 16.30 9.69
CA GLY A 58 7.68 15.33 9.53
C GLY A 58 7.24 13.99 8.94
N LEU A 59 6.12 13.95 8.20
CA LEU A 59 5.72 12.76 7.44
C LEU A 59 6.85 12.37 6.46
N HIS A 60 7.27 11.10 6.52
CA HIS A 60 8.37 10.58 5.71
C HIS A 60 7.90 9.51 4.71
N ALA A 61 6.85 8.76 5.03
CA ALA A 61 6.40 7.66 4.18
C ALA A 61 4.87 7.64 4.03
N VAL A 62 4.40 7.32 2.81
CA VAL A 62 2.97 7.19 2.50
C VAL A 62 2.72 5.94 1.67
N THR A 63 1.79 5.12 2.11
CA THR A 63 1.23 4.02 1.30
C THR A 63 -0.21 4.33 0.94
N ILE A 64 -0.55 4.26 -0.34
CA ILE A 64 -1.94 4.40 -0.81
C ILE A 64 -2.48 3.05 -1.27
N SER A 65 -3.66 2.71 -0.79
CA SER A 65 -4.37 1.50 -1.22
C SER A 65 -5.06 1.73 -2.57
N LEU A 66 -4.76 0.86 -3.56
CA LEU A 66 -5.46 0.82 -4.84
C LEU A 66 -5.63 -0.63 -5.29
N ASP A 67 -6.86 -1.15 -5.25
CA ASP A 67 -7.14 -2.59 -5.37
C ASP A 67 -7.61 -3.01 -6.77
N GLY A 68 -7.43 -2.20 -7.76
CA GLY A 68 -7.86 -2.43 -9.14
C GLY A 68 -8.33 -1.15 -9.80
N PHE A 69 -9.13 -1.28 -10.85
CA PHE A 69 -9.80 -0.16 -11.49
C PHE A 69 -11.08 0.23 -10.71
N ALA A 70 -11.83 1.19 -11.22
CA ALA A 70 -12.95 1.79 -10.50
C ALA A 70 -13.98 0.77 -10.01
N GLU A 71 -14.32 -0.24 -10.81
CA GLU A 71 -15.31 -1.26 -10.44
C GLU A 71 -14.81 -2.10 -9.27
N GLU A 72 -13.64 -2.73 -9.39
CA GLU A 72 -13.07 -3.65 -8.40
C GLU A 72 -12.71 -2.92 -7.11
N HIS A 73 -12.07 -1.75 -7.25
CA HIS A 73 -11.66 -0.95 -6.10
C HIS A 73 -12.86 -0.44 -5.30
N ASN A 74 -13.82 0.21 -5.96
CA ASN A 74 -15.00 0.77 -5.30
C ASN A 74 -15.86 -0.33 -4.67
N TRP A 75 -15.97 -1.49 -5.33
CA TRP A 75 -16.65 -2.65 -4.77
C TRP A 75 -15.98 -3.14 -3.48
N LEU A 76 -14.65 -3.32 -3.48
CA LEU A 76 -13.93 -3.80 -2.29
C LEU A 76 -13.98 -2.79 -1.13
N ARG A 77 -13.92 -1.50 -1.45
CA ARG A 77 -13.94 -0.42 -0.46
C ARG A 77 -15.37 -0.03 -0.02
N GLY A 78 -16.40 -0.45 -0.74
CA GLY A 78 -17.78 -0.11 -0.45
C GLY A 78 -18.09 1.40 -0.59
N ASN A 79 -17.35 2.11 -1.45
CA ASN A 79 -17.49 3.54 -1.65
C ASN A 79 -17.26 3.89 -3.13
N PRO A 80 -18.24 4.53 -3.84
CA PRO A 80 -18.16 4.82 -5.27
C PRO A 80 -17.07 5.85 -5.63
N ASP A 81 -16.63 6.67 -4.69
CA ASP A 81 -15.65 7.73 -4.92
C ASP A 81 -14.21 7.30 -4.58
N SER A 82 -14.05 6.09 -4.05
CA SER A 82 -12.78 5.63 -3.47
C SER A 82 -11.66 5.56 -4.51
N TYR A 83 -11.96 5.09 -5.72
CA TYR A 83 -10.99 4.96 -6.80
C TYR A 83 -10.43 6.32 -7.24
N GLU A 84 -11.32 7.28 -7.52
CA GLU A 84 -10.89 8.60 -7.97
C GLU A 84 -10.04 9.30 -6.91
N LYS A 85 -10.44 9.19 -5.64
CA LYS A 85 -9.70 9.78 -4.51
C LYS A 85 -8.32 9.14 -4.31
N ALA A 86 -8.23 7.82 -4.42
CA ALA A 86 -6.95 7.11 -4.37
C ALA A 86 -6.02 7.54 -5.52
N LEU A 87 -6.57 7.71 -6.75
CA LEU A 87 -5.80 8.20 -7.89
C LEU A 87 -5.34 9.65 -7.71
N GLU A 88 -6.20 10.54 -7.21
CA GLU A 88 -5.83 11.92 -6.89
C GLU A 88 -4.65 11.94 -5.91
N ALA A 89 -4.73 11.12 -4.85
CA ALA A 89 -3.67 10.97 -3.86
C ALA A 89 -2.35 10.47 -4.49
N ILE A 90 -2.39 9.42 -5.31
CA ILE A 90 -1.22 8.88 -6.01
C ILE A 90 -0.59 9.94 -6.91
N LYS A 91 -1.40 10.66 -7.70
CA LYS A 91 -0.90 11.72 -8.59
C LYS A 91 -0.22 12.85 -7.82
N MET A 92 -0.69 13.20 -6.63
CA MET A 92 0.01 14.16 -5.76
C MET A 92 1.38 13.63 -5.33
N LEU A 93 1.45 12.36 -4.87
CA LEU A 93 2.69 11.76 -4.37
C LEU A 93 3.78 11.60 -5.44
N VAL A 94 3.40 11.44 -6.71
CA VAL A 94 4.37 11.40 -7.84
C VAL A 94 5.23 12.65 -7.91
N HIS A 95 4.73 13.78 -7.42
CA HIS A 95 5.42 15.06 -7.43
C HIS A 95 6.14 15.40 -6.11
N GLU A 96 6.22 14.43 -5.18
CA GLU A 96 6.86 14.59 -3.86
C GLU A 96 8.14 13.75 -3.75
N PRO A 97 9.28 14.22 -4.28
CA PRO A 97 10.51 13.44 -4.32
C PRO A 97 11.13 13.22 -2.93
N GLU A 98 10.71 13.98 -1.92
CA GLU A 98 11.19 13.85 -0.53
C GLU A 98 10.46 12.75 0.25
N LEU A 99 9.32 12.27 -0.26
CA LEU A 99 8.55 11.20 0.37
C LEU A 99 8.95 9.83 -0.17
N THR A 100 9.13 8.89 0.72
CA THR A 100 9.11 7.47 0.37
C THR A 100 7.65 7.03 0.24
N TRP A 101 7.23 6.54 -0.93
CA TRP A 101 5.85 6.13 -1.10
C TRP A 101 5.69 4.93 -2.02
N ASP A 102 4.60 4.23 -1.81
CA ASP A 102 4.21 3.09 -2.62
C ASP A 102 2.69 2.94 -2.72
N VAL A 103 2.28 2.06 -3.62
CA VAL A 103 0.90 1.60 -3.73
C VAL A 103 0.79 0.19 -3.16
N VAL A 104 -0.30 -0.10 -2.45
CA VAL A 104 -0.63 -1.44 -2.00
C VAL A 104 -1.94 -1.91 -2.63
N THR A 105 -1.95 -3.16 -3.09
CA THR A 105 -3.14 -3.82 -3.68
C THR A 105 -3.46 -5.08 -2.90
N CYS A 106 -4.68 -5.17 -2.37
CA CYS A 106 -5.24 -6.40 -1.81
C CYS A 106 -5.83 -7.25 -2.94
N VAL A 107 -5.07 -8.25 -3.37
CA VAL A 107 -5.49 -9.14 -4.47
C VAL A 107 -6.55 -10.12 -4.00
N ASN A 108 -7.59 -10.26 -4.80
CA ASN A 108 -8.74 -11.14 -4.62
C ASN A 108 -9.21 -11.65 -6.00
N ARG A 109 -10.21 -12.53 -6.04
CA ARG A 109 -10.70 -13.10 -7.30
C ARG A 109 -11.23 -12.09 -8.30
N LYS A 110 -11.74 -10.96 -7.84
CA LYS A 110 -12.29 -9.94 -8.74
C LYS A 110 -11.21 -9.17 -9.50
N ASN A 111 -10.08 -8.91 -8.85
CA ASN A 111 -9.02 -8.08 -9.43
C ASN A 111 -7.80 -8.88 -9.95
N TYR A 112 -7.70 -10.18 -9.61
CA TYR A 112 -6.58 -11.02 -9.99
C TYR A 112 -6.30 -11.01 -11.50
N SER A 113 -7.34 -11.08 -12.33
CA SER A 113 -7.21 -11.10 -13.80
C SER A 113 -6.71 -9.79 -14.40
N TYR A 114 -6.80 -8.67 -13.66
CA TYR A 114 -6.42 -7.34 -14.13
C TYR A 114 -5.01 -6.90 -13.69
N LEU A 115 -4.24 -7.75 -13.03
CA LEU A 115 -2.93 -7.36 -12.47
C LEU A 115 -1.94 -6.87 -13.53
N GLU A 116 -1.93 -7.44 -14.74
CA GLU A 116 -1.05 -6.99 -15.83
C GLU A 116 -1.45 -5.60 -16.34
N GLU A 117 -2.75 -5.35 -16.48
CA GLU A 117 -3.28 -4.05 -16.91
C GLU A 117 -3.04 -2.99 -15.83
N LEU A 118 -3.27 -3.35 -14.57
CA LEU A 118 -3.02 -2.47 -13.43
C LEU A 118 -1.53 -2.11 -13.33
N LYS A 119 -0.62 -3.08 -13.52
CA LYS A 119 0.83 -2.83 -13.60
C LYS A 119 1.17 -1.78 -14.65
N ALA A 120 0.65 -1.96 -15.87
CA ALA A 120 0.90 -1.06 -16.98
C ALA A 120 0.39 0.35 -16.68
N TYR A 121 -0.81 0.44 -16.11
CA TYR A 121 -1.41 1.69 -15.71
C TYR A 121 -0.63 2.40 -14.59
N LEU A 122 -0.30 1.68 -13.51
CA LEU A 122 0.49 2.22 -12.39
C LEU A 122 1.83 2.78 -12.89
N TYR A 123 2.52 2.03 -13.75
CA TYR A 123 3.77 2.52 -14.36
C TYR A 123 3.57 3.82 -15.14
N THR A 124 2.51 3.90 -15.94
CA THR A 124 2.19 5.07 -16.78
C THR A 124 1.94 6.32 -15.93
N ILE A 125 1.27 6.19 -14.78
CA ILE A 125 0.99 7.31 -13.87
C ILE A 125 2.14 7.63 -12.92
N GLY A 126 3.29 6.95 -13.02
CA GLY A 126 4.49 7.28 -12.27
C GLY A 126 4.77 6.42 -11.04
N VAL A 127 3.96 5.41 -10.72
CA VAL A 127 4.22 4.47 -9.62
C VAL A 127 5.45 3.63 -9.94
N ARG A 128 6.36 3.54 -8.98
CA ARG A 128 7.60 2.74 -9.09
C ARG A 128 7.71 1.66 -8.02
N ASN A 129 7.03 1.84 -6.89
CA ASN A 129 6.98 0.88 -5.79
C ASN A 129 5.54 0.39 -5.62
N TRP A 130 5.36 -0.92 -5.66
CA TRP A 130 4.06 -1.56 -5.56
C TRP A 130 4.15 -2.80 -4.68
N ARG A 131 3.25 -2.94 -3.72
CA ARG A 131 3.13 -4.15 -2.89
C ARG A 131 1.82 -4.83 -3.12
N ILE A 132 1.86 -6.16 -3.14
CA ILE A 132 0.67 -7.01 -3.19
C ILE A 132 0.45 -7.66 -1.82
N PHE A 133 -0.78 -7.59 -1.36
CA PHE A 133 -1.29 -8.34 -0.23
C PHE A 133 -2.39 -9.28 -0.70
N THR A 134 -2.60 -10.37 0.03
CA THR A 134 -3.78 -11.22 -0.10
C THR A 134 -4.69 -11.04 1.11
N ILE A 135 -5.98 -11.33 0.96
CA ILE A 135 -6.96 -11.15 2.03
C ILE A 135 -7.05 -12.43 2.83
N PHE A 136 -6.77 -12.36 4.13
CA PHE A 136 -6.94 -13.50 5.04
C PHE A 136 -8.41 -13.71 5.40
N PRO A 137 -8.88 -14.97 5.50
CA PRO A 137 -10.27 -15.31 5.81
C PRO A 137 -10.59 -15.12 7.30
N VAL A 138 -10.39 -13.92 7.83
CA VAL A 138 -10.66 -13.58 9.23
C VAL A 138 -11.54 -12.33 9.33
N GLY A 139 -12.27 -12.20 10.42
CA GLY A 139 -13.17 -11.05 10.63
C GLY A 139 -14.24 -10.99 9.54
N ARG A 140 -14.43 -9.84 8.93
CA ARG A 140 -15.44 -9.63 7.86
C ARG A 140 -15.16 -10.50 6.64
N ALA A 141 -13.91 -10.75 6.31
CA ALA A 141 -13.53 -11.54 5.14
C ALA A 141 -13.82 -13.04 5.28
N ALA A 142 -14.06 -13.56 6.48
CA ALA A 142 -14.35 -14.98 6.72
C ALA A 142 -15.62 -15.47 6.00
N ASN A 143 -16.59 -14.58 5.77
CA ASN A 143 -17.87 -14.89 5.13
C ASN A 143 -17.91 -14.48 3.64
N HIS A 144 -16.78 -14.14 3.05
CA HIS A 144 -16.65 -13.62 1.69
C HIS A 144 -15.67 -14.48 0.88
N PRO A 145 -16.12 -15.66 0.36
CA PRO A 145 -15.24 -16.54 -0.40
C PRO A 145 -14.68 -15.90 -1.68
N GLU A 146 -15.35 -14.87 -2.21
CA GLU A 146 -14.89 -14.07 -3.34
C GLU A 146 -13.63 -13.25 -3.05
N PHE A 147 -13.29 -13.06 -1.78
CA PHE A 147 -12.03 -12.42 -1.38
C PHE A 147 -10.84 -13.38 -1.40
N GLN A 148 -11.11 -14.69 -1.40
CA GLN A 148 -10.06 -15.70 -1.31
C GLN A 148 -9.62 -16.15 -2.69
N LEU A 149 -8.33 -16.18 -2.92
CA LEU A 149 -7.72 -16.82 -4.09
C LEU A 149 -7.74 -18.34 -3.93
N THR A 150 -7.81 -19.06 -5.05
CA THR A 150 -7.45 -20.48 -5.05
C THR A 150 -5.93 -20.64 -4.92
N ASP A 151 -5.46 -21.85 -4.67
CA ASP A 151 -4.03 -22.16 -4.59
C ASP A 151 -3.32 -21.87 -5.94
N GLU A 152 -4.00 -22.12 -7.06
CA GLU A 152 -3.51 -21.84 -8.39
C GLU A 152 -3.42 -20.32 -8.64
N GLU A 153 -4.46 -19.57 -8.27
CA GLU A 153 -4.48 -18.10 -8.39
C GLU A 153 -3.40 -17.48 -7.49
N PHE A 154 -3.24 -17.97 -6.26
CA PHE A 154 -2.18 -17.52 -5.35
C PHE A 154 -0.78 -17.79 -5.93
N THR A 155 -0.55 -19.00 -6.45
CA THR A 155 0.69 -19.32 -7.15
C THR A 155 0.90 -18.39 -8.34
N GLY A 156 -0.16 -18.10 -9.10
CA GLY A 156 -0.14 -17.15 -10.21
C GLY A 156 0.28 -15.74 -9.78
N VAL A 157 -0.18 -15.26 -8.61
CA VAL A 157 0.27 -13.98 -8.03
C VAL A 157 1.78 -13.99 -7.75
N LEU A 158 2.32 -15.06 -7.17
CA LEU A 158 3.75 -15.16 -6.89
C LEU A 158 4.60 -15.18 -8.18
N GLU A 159 4.17 -15.92 -9.20
CA GLU A 159 4.85 -15.93 -10.50
C GLU A 159 4.72 -14.56 -11.21
N PHE A 160 3.59 -13.87 -11.09
CA PHE A 160 3.43 -12.51 -11.58
C PHE A 160 4.43 -11.54 -10.93
N ILE A 161 4.55 -11.55 -9.59
CA ILE A 161 5.53 -10.71 -8.88
C ILE A 161 6.94 -10.98 -9.37
N LYS A 162 7.33 -12.24 -9.45
CA LYS A 162 8.65 -12.68 -9.93
C LYS A 162 8.93 -12.20 -11.37
N LYS A 163 7.94 -12.28 -12.26
CA LYS A 163 8.02 -11.76 -13.62
C LYS A 163 8.25 -10.25 -13.64
N VAL A 164 7.42 -9.49 -12.91
CA VAL A 164 7.50 -8.02 -12.86
C VAL A 164 8.83 -7.54 -12.30
N ARG A 165 9.35 -8.21 -11.26
CA ARG A 165 10.69 -7.90 -10.70
C ARG A 165 11.79 -8.08 -11.74
N LYS A 166 11.70 -9.10 -12.60
CA LYS A 166 12.66 -9.32 -13.71
C LYS A 166 12.57 -8.26 -14.81
N GLU A 167 11.39 -7.69 -15.04
CA GLU A 167 11.19 -6.58 -15.98
C GLU A 167 11.88 -5.28 -15.50
N GLY A 168 12.02 -5.09 -14.20
CA GLY A 168 12.77 -3.99 -13.57
C GLY A 168 12.15 -2.60 -13.72
N ARG A 169 10.89 -2.48 -14.16
CA ARG A 169 10.20 -1.19 -14.36
C ARG A 169 9.44 -0.71 -13.13
N VAL A 170 8.86 -1.64 -12.40
CA VAL A 170 8.15 -1.42 -11.13
C VAL A 170 8.77 -2.36 -10.12
N HIS A 171 9.12 -1.82 -8.97
CA HIS A 171 9.56 -2.64 -7.84
C HIS A 171 8.32 -3.23 -7.16
N LEU A 172 8.05 -4.49 -7.43
CA LEU A 172 6.89 -5.22 -6.93
C LEU A 172 7.32 -6.23 -5.86
N SER A 173 6.61 -6.25 -4.74
CA SER A 173 6.86 -7.22 -3.67
C SER A 173 5.57 -7.77 -3.05
N TYR A 174 5.68 -8.94 -2.41
CA TYR A 174 4.62 -9.54 -1.61
C TYR A 174 4.77 -9.07 -0.16
N GLY A 175 3.73 -8.43 0.37
CA GLY A 175 3.79 -7.75 1.66
C GLY A 175 3.14 -8.49 2.83
N CYS A 176 2.47 -9.64 2.61
CA CYS A 176 1.87 -10.40 3.71
C CYS A 176 2.88 -11.25 4.48
N GLU A 177 2.58 -11.56 5.74
CA GLU A 177 3.33 -12.50 6.56
C GLU A 177 3.17 -13.96 6.07
N GLY A 178 4.00 -14.84 6.60
CA GLY A 178 4.02 -16.27 6.29
C GLY A 178 5.19 -16.65 5.38
N PHE A 179 5.62 -17.88 5.48
CA PHE A 179 6.74 -18.40 4.69
C PHE A 179 6.25 -18.89 3.32
N LEU A 180 6.84 -18.37 2.26
CA LEU A 180 6.45 -18.64 0.86
C LEU A 180 7.25 -19.74 0.17
N GLY A 181 7.99 -20.53 0.95
CA GLY A 181 8.78 -21.64 0.42
C GLY A 181 9.83 -21.16 -0.58
N LYS A 182 9.85 -21.77 -1.76
CA LYS A 182 10.80 -21.46 -2.84
C LYS A 182 10.66 -20.03 -3.39
N TYR A 183 9.54 -19.36 -3.15
CA TYR A 183 9.31 -17.99 -3.63
C TYR A 183 9.86 -16.91 -2.70
N GLU A 184 10.20 -17.23 -1.45
CA GLU A 184 10.53 -16.25 -0.40
C GLU A 184 11.52 -15.17 -0.88
N SER A 185 12.66 -15.57 -1.43
CA SER A 185 13.70 -14.66 -1.90
C SER A 185 13.39 -13.97 -3.23
N GLU A 186 12.42 -14.49 -3.99
CA GLU A 186 12.12 -13.98 -5.33
C GLU A 186 11.02 -12.92 -5.35
N VAL A 187 10.15 -12.91 -4.32
CA VAL A 187 8.95 -12.06 -4.30
C VAL A 187 8.87 -11.12 -3.11
N ARG A 188 9.72 -11.29 -2.09
CA ARG A 188 9.70 -10.49 -0.88
C ARG A 188 10.92 -9.59 -0.77
N ASP A 189 10.72 -8.43 -0.16
CA ASP A 189 11.83 -7.55 0.20
C ASP A 189 12.31 -7.88 1.61
N HIS A 190 13.62 -8.03 1.77
CA HIS A 190 14.23 -8.35 3.06
C HIS A 190 14.20 -7.22 4.10
N PHE A 191 13.73 -6.04 3.70
CA PHE A 191 13.68 -4.85 4.56
C PHE A 191 12.45 -4.77 5.47
N TYR A 192 11.52 -5.70 5.37
CA TYR A 192 10.24 -5.70 6.12
C TYR A 192 9.98 -6.99 6.89
N SER A 193 11.03 -7.75 7.17
CA SER A 193 10.96 -8.93 8.06
C SER A 193 11.35 -8.58 9.48
#